data_a2cd11ff46c0edebb363a3647a0d2be2
#
_entry.id   a2cd11ff46c0edebb363a3647a0d2be2
#
_cell.length_a   1.000
_cell.length_b   1.000
_cell.length_c   1.000
_cell.angle_alpha   90.00
_cell.angle_beta   90.00
_cell.angle_gamma   90.00
#
_symmetry.space_group_name_H-M   'P 1'
#
loop_
_entity.id
_entity.type
_entity.pdbx_description
1 polymer ?
#
loop_
_entity_poly.entity_id
_entity_poly.type
_entity_poly.pdbx_seq_one_letter_code
_entity_poly.pdbx_strand_id
1 'polypeptide(L)'
;QRLRAYAGNLSGGNQQKLLFGRAIAQTEPGVLLMNEPTRGIDVGARADIYQLMRELCRRGYTLIMTSSELEEVVGIADIVVTMYRGRTVARYEREEIDMTSIMADITHPPLATKAVA
;
A
#
# COMPACT_ATOMS: atom_id res chain seq x y z
N GLN A 1 -23.67 5.99 -16.80
CA GLN A 1 -23.02 6.62 -17.99
C GLN A 1 -22.18 7.84 -17.65
N ARG A 2 -22.59 8.69 -16.72
CA ARG A 2 -21.80 9.88 -16.32
C ARG A 2 -20.45 9.53 -15.68
N LEU A 3 -20.37 8.46 -14.91
CA LEU A 3 -19.14 8.06 -14.23
C LEU A 3 -18.02 7.63 -15.21
N ARG A 4 -18.37 7.02 -16.33
CA ARG A 4 -17.37 6.61 -17.32
C ARG A 4 -16.83 7.77 -18.15
N ALA A 5 -17.67 8.77 -18.45
CA ALA A 5 -17.27 9.91 -19.27
C ALA A 5 -16.31 10.87 -18.55
N TYR A 6 -16.39 10.94 -17.22
CA TYR A 6 -15.60 11.87 -16.42
C TYR A 6 -14.31 11.26 -15.84
N ALA A 7 -14.19 9.95 -15.78
CA ALA A 7 -13.02 9.30 -15.19
C ALA A 7 -11.70 9.68 -15.89
N GLY A 8 -11.71 9.87 -17.19
CA GLY A 8 -10.54 10.29 -17.96
C GLY A 8 -10.10 11.73 -17.72
N ASN A 9 -11.00 12.58 -17.20
CA ASN A 9 -10.76 14.00 -16.95
C ASN A 9 -10.48 14.33 -15.47
N LEU A 10 -10.53 13.32 -14.60
CA LEU A 10 -10.25 13.48 -13.19
C LEU A 10 -8.75 13.53 -12.92
N SER A 11 -8.34 14.21 -11.86
CA SER A 11 -6.97 14.13 -11.36
C SER A 11 -6.60 12.69 -10.99
N GLY A 12 -5.31 12.36 -10.97
CA GLY A 12 -4.85 11.02 -10.57
C GLY A 12 -5.39 10.58 -9.21
N GLY A 13 -5.44 11.50 -8.23
CA GLY A 13 -6.01 11.22 -6.92
C GLY A 13 -7.50 10.89 -6.95
N ASN A 14 -8.27 11.61 -7.78
CA ASN A 14 -9.71 11.34 -7.94
C ASN A 14 -9.98 10.03 -8.69
N GLN A 15 -9.15 9.69 -9.68
CA GLN A 15 -9.22 8.39 -10.35
C GLN A 15 -8.96 7.25 -9.37
N GLN A 16 -7.98 7.40 -8.49
CA GLN A 16 -7.67 6.41 -7.48
C GLN A 16 -8.81 6.24 -6.47
N LYS A 17 -9.40 7.34 -5.99
CA LYS A 17 -10.59 7.30 -5.14
C LYS A 17 -11.76 6.56 -5.80
N LEU A 18 -11.95 6.75 -7.08
CA LEU A 18 -12.99 6.06 -7.85
C LEU A 18 -12.74 4.54 -7.90
N LEU A 19 -11.49 4.14 -8.09
CA LEU A 19 -11.11 2.72 -8.08
C LEU A 19 -11.36 2.08 -6.71
N PHE A 20 -11.00 2.75 -5.63
CA PHE A 20 -11.31 2.31 -4.28
C PHE A 20 -12.83 2.17 -4.05
N GLY A 21 -13.60 3.16 -4.47
CA GLY A 21 -15.05 3.11 -4.37
C GLY A 21 -15.67 1.93 -5.09
N ARG A 22 -15.15 1.59 -6.28
CA ARG A 22 -15.59 0.42 -7.04
C ARG A 22 -15.25 -0.88 -6.34
N ALA A 23 -14.03 -1.00 -5.80
CA ALA A 23 -13.60 -2.18 -5.07
C ALA A 23 -14.48 -2.43 -3.84
N ILE A 24 -14.76 -1.38 -3.07
CA ILE A 24 -15.63 -1.44 -1.89
C ILE A 24 -17.07 -1.83 -2.26
N ALA A 25 -17.61 -1.29 -3.34
CA ALA A 25 -18.97 -1.58 -3.77
C ALA A 25 -19.18 -3.03 -4.22
N GLN A 26 -18.10 -3.70 -4.60
CA GLN A 26 -18.14 -5.07 -5.12
C GLN A 26 -17.80 -6.14 -4.08
N THR A 27 -17.22 -5.75 -2.96
CA THR A 27 -16.73 -6.68 -1.94
C THR A 27 -17.27 -6.33 -0.57
N GLU A 28 -17.64 -7.36 0.20
CA GLU A 28 -17.81 -7.19 1.64
C GLU A 28 -16.46 -6.96 2.32
N PRO A 29 -16.43 -6.44 3.58
CA PRO A 29 -15.17 -6.27 4.28
C PRO A 29 -14.30 -7.52 4.23
N GLY A 30 -13.12 -7.39 3.66
CA GLY A 30 -12.20 -8.49 3.42
C GLY A 30 -10.80 -7.96 3.16
N VAL A 31 -10.09 -8.58 2.22
CA VAL A 31 -8.72 -8.20 1.85
C VAL A 31 -8.74 -7.44 0.53
N LEU A 32 -8.12 -6.26 0.52
CA LEU A 32 -7.88 -5.47 -0.67
C LEU A 32 -6.39 -5.48 -1.01
N LEU A 33 -6.08 -5.84 -2.25
CA LEU A 33 -4.72 -5.83 -2.78
C LEU A 33 -4.52 -4.56 -3.58
N MET A 34 -3.47 -3.80 -3.26
CA MET A 34 -3.14 -2.55 -3.92
C MET A 34 -1.69 -2.55 -4.38
N ASN A 35 -1.50 -2.33 -5.66
CA ASN A 35 -0.17 -2.23 -6.24
C ASN A 35 0.13 -0.77 -6.59
N GLU A 36 1.14 -0.19 -5.93
CA GLU A 36 1.54 1.20 -6.15
C GLU A 36 0.37 2.19 -6.07
N PRO A 37 -0.38 2.25 -4.95
CA PRO A 37 -1.65 2.98 -4.90
C PRO A 37 -1.53 4.50 -5.08
N THR A 38 -0.33 5.06 -4.87
CA THR A 38 -0.09 6.52 -5.01
C THR A 38 0.83 6.88 -6.16
N ARG A 39 1.16 5.91 -7.01
CA ARG A 39 2.06 6.15 -8.14
C ARG A 39 1.48 7.19 -9.10
N GLY A 40 2.27 8.21 -9.40
CA GLY A 40 1.86 9.28 -10.29
C GLY A 40 0.87 10.27 -9.69
N ILE A 41 0.64 10.24 -8.38
CA ILE A 41 -0.27 11.13 -7.67
C ILE A 41 0.53 12.23 -6.98
N ASP A 42 0.04 13.47 -7.02
CA ASP A 42 0.64 14.61 -6.34
C ASP A 42 0.74 14.38 -4.84
N VAL A 43 1.79 14.92 -4.22
CA VAL A 43 2.02 14.82 -2.77
C VAL A 43 0.80 15.28 -1.95
N GLY A 44 0.15 16.36 -2.37
CA GLY A 44 -1.05 16.86 -1.70
C GLY A 44 -2.24 15.90 -1.80
N ALA A 45 -2.41 15.25 -2.94
CA ALA A 45 -3.49 14.29 -3.16
C ALA A 45 -3.23 12.94 -2.48
N ARG A 46 -1.99 12.60 -2.18
CA ARG A 46 -1.63 11.35 -1.48
C ARG A 46 -2.22 11.29 -0.08
N ALA A 47 -2.26 12.42 0.62
CA ALA A 47 -2.85 12.48 1.97
C ALA A 47 -4.30 12.01 1.98
N ASP A 48 -5.07 12.34 0.95
CA ASP A 48 -6.46 11.90 0.81
C ASP A 48 -6.55 10.39 0.60
N ILE A 49 -5.64 9.83 -0.19
CA ILE A 49 -5.57 8.38 -0.41
C ILE A 49 -5.23 7.66 0.90
N TYR A 50 -4.28 8.17 1.68
CA TYR A 50 -3.92 7.57 2.96
C TYR A 50 -5.07 7.61 3.97
N GLN A 51 -5.82 8.71 4.00
CA GLN A 51 -7.01 8.80 4.84
C GLN A 51 -8.07 7.79 4.44
N LEU A 52 -8.29 7.62 3.14
CA LEU A 52 -9.22 6.61 2.61
C LEU A 52 -8.80 5.20 3.01
N MET A 53 -7.51 4.89 2.90
CA MET A 53 -6.96 3.59 3.32
C MET A 53 -7.20 3.34 4.81
N ARG A 54 -6.97 4.34 5.66
CA ARG A 54 -7.23 4.24 7.10
C ARG A 54 -8.71 4.03 7.41
N GLU A 55 -9.57 4.73 6.70
CA GLU A 55 -11.02 4.57 6.85
C GLU A 55 -11.47 3.16 6.47
N LEU A 56 -10.92 2.59 5.42
CA LEU A 56 -11.18 1.20 5.04
C LEU A 56 -10.76 0.22 6.13
N CYS A 57 -9.60 0.43 6.72
CA CYS A 57 -9.14 -0.40 7.84
C CYS A 57 -10.08 -0.29 9.05
N ARG A 58 -10.60 0.91 9.35
CA ARG A 58 -11.58 1.09 10.41
C ARG A 58 -12.89 0.36 10.14
N ARG A 59 -13.26 0.19 8.87
CA ARG A 59 -14.45 -0.56 8.46
C ARG A 59 -14.24 -2.07 8.41
N GLY A 60 -13.07 -2.54 8.79
CA GLY A 60 -12.76 -3.96 8.87
C GLY A 60 -12.03 -4.54 7.67
N TYR A 61 -11.63 -3.73 6.70
CA TYR A 61 -10.80 -4.20 5.58
C TYR A 61 -9.35 -4.40 6.02
N THR A 62 -8.73 -5.43 5.47
CA THR A 62 -7.28 -5.61 5.52
C THR A 62 -6.70 -5.17 4.19
N LEU A 63 -5.73 -4.26 4.23
CA LEU A 63 -5.08 -3.75 3.03
C LEU A 63 -3.69 -4.38 2.90
N ILE A 64 -3.42 -4.94 1.74
CA ILE A 64 -2.08 -5.40 1.37
C ILE A 64 -1.62 -4.53 0.21
N MET A 65 -0.56 -3.77 0.41
CA MET A 65 -0.05 -2.88 -0.62
C MET A 65 1.40 -3.14 -0.95
N THR A 66 1.76 -2.85 -2.18
CA THR A 66 3.15 -2.73 -2.60
C THR A 66 3.44 -1.27 -2.94
N SER A 67 4.64 -0.80 -2.66
CA SER A 67 5.11 0.52 -3.07
C SER A 67 6.60 0.49 -3.33
N SER A 68 7.02 1.23 -4.35
CA SER A 68 8.43 1.51 -4.62
C SER A 68 8.98 2.67 -3.76
N GLU A 69 8.10 3.39 -3.08
CA GLU A 69 8.47 4.48 -2.21
C GLU A 69 8.56 4.00 -0.75
N LEU A 70 9.78 3.81 -0.27
CA LEU A 70 10.03 3.28 1.05
C LEU A 70 9.45 4.14 2.17
N GLU A 71 9.53 5.46 2.03
CA GLU A 71 8.96 6.40 2.99
C GLU A 71 7.45 6.22 3.15
N GLU A 72 6.75 5.96 2.07
CA GLU A 72 5.32 5.66 2.09
C GLU A 72 5.03 4.39 2.90
N VAL A 73 5.76 3.32 2.63
CA VAL A 73 5.58 2.05 3.35
C VAL A 73 5.84 2.23 4.84
N VAL A 74 6.96 2.84 5.20
CA VAL A 74 7.34 3.08 6.60
C VAL A 74 6.34 3.98 7.31
N GLY A 75 5.78 4.96 6.60
CA GLY A 75 4.85 5.93 7.17
C GLY A 75 3.47 5.38 7.49
N ILE A 76 2.98 4.41 6.71
CA ILE A 76 1.57 3.99 6.80
C ILE A 76 1.35 2.52 7.17
N ALA A 77 2.34 1.65 7.00
CA ALA A 77 2.16 0.23 7.24
C ALA A 77 2.14 -0.11 8.74
N ASP A 78 1.30 -1.05 9.12
CA ASP A 78 1.32 -1.66 10.45
C ASP A 78 2.29 -2.84 10.50
N ILE A 79 2.39 -3.55 9.37
CA ILE A 79 3.29 -4.69 9.19
C ILE A 79 3.98 -4.51 7.85
N VAL A 80 5.29 -4.71 7.83
CA VAL A 80 6.08 -4.71 6.59
C VAL A 80 6.69 -6.09 6.39
N VAL A 81 6.51 -6.61 5.19
CA VAL A 81 7.21 -7.82 4.73
C VAL A 81 8.17 -7.42 3.62
N THR A 82 9.43 -7.69 3.81
CA THR A 82 10.46 -7.41 2.82
C THR A 82 10.65 -8.62 1.91
N MET A 83 10.89 -8.34 0.64
CA MET A 83 11.10 -9.37 -0.37
C MET A 83 12.33 -9.06 -1.20
N TYR A 84 13.01 -10.11 -1.61
CA TYR A 84 14.16 -10.01 -2.51
C TYR A 84 14.18 -11.20 -3.47
N ARG A 85 14.19 -10.92 -4.75
CA ARG A 85 14.23 -11.93 -5.83
C ARG A 85 13.21 -13.04 -5.66
N GLY A 86 11.96 -12.66 -5.38
CA GLY A 86 10.84 -13.59 -5.24
C GLY A 86 10.77 -14.34 -3.92
N ARG A 87 11.58 -13.96 -2.92
CA ARG A 87 11.58 -14.57 -1.59
C ARG A 87 11.30 -13.54 -0.52
N THR A 88 10.59 -13.95 0.51
CA THR A 88 10.43 -13.13 1.72
C THR A 88 11.73 -13.14 2.52
N VAL A 89 12.14 -11.98 3.02
CA VAL A 89 13.37 -11.81 3.80
C VAL A 89 13.07 -11.65 5.27
N ALA A 90 12.21 -10.70 5.63
CA ALA A 90 11.87 -10.43 7.02
C ALA A 90 10.45 -9.86 7.14
N ARG A 91 9.95 -9.90 8.36
CA ARG A 91 8.67 -9.30 8.74
C ARG A 91 8.90 -8.36 9.92
N TYR A 92 8.40 -7.15 9.81
CA TYR A 92 8.49 -6.12 10.84
C TYR A 92 7.09 -5.70 11.30
N GLU A 93 6.86 -5.69 12.59
CA GLU A 93 5.69 -5.06 13.18
C GLU A 93 5.94 -3.58 13.41
N ARG A 94 4.89 -2.80 13.62
CA ARG A 94 4.94 -1.33 13.68
C ARG A 94 6.14 -0.76 14.44
N GLU A 95 6.39 -1.28 15.60
CA GLU A 95 7.48 -0.82 16.51
C GLU A 95 8.86 -1.22 16.02
N GLU A 96 8.94 -2.23 15.18
CA GLU A 96 10.19 -2.76 14.63
C GLU A 96 10.52 -2.18 13.24
N ILE A 97 9.59 -1.41 12.65
CA ILE A 97 9.77 -0.85 11.31
C ILE A 97 10.92 0.16 11.33
N ASP A 98 11.97 -0.16 10.60
CA ASP A 98 13.17 0.65 10.48
C ASP A 98 13.61 0.72 9.01
N MET A 99 13.74 1.94 8.52
CA MET A 99 14.08 2.19 7.11
C MET A 99 15.42 1.58 6.71
N THR A 100 16.41 1.63 7.58
CA THR A 100 17.75 1.08 7.30
C THR A 100 17.70 -0.44 7.15
N SER A 101 17.01 -1.13 8.04
CA SER A 101 16.86 -2.58 7.99
C SER A 101 16.09 -3.02 6.75
N ILE A 102 15.00 -2.33 6.43
CA ILE A 102 14.20 -2.63 5.24
C ILE A 102 15.02 -2.40 3.96
N MET A 103 15.75 -1.31 3.88
CA MET A 103 16.61 -1.02 2.73
C MET A 103 17.67 -2.11 2.55
N ALA A 104 18.29 -2.58 3.61
CA ALA A 104 19.24 -3.67 3.56
C ALA A 104 18.60 -4.97 3.03
N ASP A 105 17.41 -5.30 3.52
CA ASP A 105 16.69 -6.51 3.11
C ASP A 105 16.35 -6.53 1.62
N ILE A 106 15.97 -5.40 1.06
CA ILE A 106 15.54 -5.31 -0.34
C ILE A 106 16.69 -5.10 -1.33
N THR A 107 17.88 -4.80 -0.85
CA THR A 107 19.07 -4.57 -1.68
C THR A 107 20.14 -5.62 -1.48
N HIS A 108 20.49 -5.89 -0.24
CA HIS A 108 21.57 -6.81 0.16
C HIS A 108 21.12 -7.64 1.37
N PRO A 109 20.16 -8.57 1.17
CA PRO A 109 19.66 -9.35 2.28
C PRO A 109 20.77 -10.22 2.88
N PRO A 110 20.73 -10.47 4.20
CA PRO A 110 21.65 -11.41 4.83
C PRO A 110 21.47 -12.81 4.23
N LEU A 111 22.55 -13.60 4.21
CA LEU A 111 22.56 -14.95 3.65
C LEU A 111 21.59 -15.90 4.36
N ALA A 112 21.28 -15.65 5.63
CA ALA A 112 20.29 -16.39 6.40
C ALA A 112 19.00 -15.57 6.46
N THR A 113 17.95 -16.05 5.79
CA THR A 113 16.60 -15.43 5.88
C THR A 113 15.95 -15.82 7.18
N LYS A 114 15.35 -14.84 7.89
CA LYS A 114 14.46 -15.16 8.98
C LYS A 114 13.17 -15.75 8.42
N ALA A 115 12.67 -16.83 9.02
CA ALA A 115 11.38 -17.38 8.64
C ALA A 115 10.29 -16.30 8.84
N VAL A 116 9.52 -16.06 7.78
CA VAL A 116 8.34 -15.18 7.83
C VAL A 116 7.16 -16.07 8.16
N ALA A 117 6.73 -16.02 9.39
CA ALA A 117 5.56 -16.76 9.85
C ALA A 117 4.28 -15.99 9.55
#